data_6886e925298fa5620938736b89704965
#
_entry.id   6886e925298fa5620938736b89704965
#
_cell.length_a   1.000
_cell.length_b   1.000
_cell.length_c   1.000
_cell.angle_alpha   90.00
_cell.angle_beta   90.00
_cell.angle_gamma   90.00
#
_symmetry.space_group_name_H-M   'P 1'
#
loop_
_entity.id
_entity.type
_entity.pdbx_description
1 polymer ?
#
loop_
_entity_poly.entity_id
_entity_poly.type
_entity_poly.pdbx_seq_one_letter_code
_entity_poly.pdbx_strand_id
1 'polypeptide(L)'
;MEEPGFWDDADRATKLVQEAKNLKDTVELYRGLEQQYEDIQVMIEMGYEEEDPSLIPEIQEMLDEFERNLEKLRMETLLSGEYDKYNAILRLNAGAGGTESCDWCSMLYRMYCRWADKMGYKTEVLDYLDGDEAGIKSVTIQINGENAFGYLKSERGVHRLVRISPFNAAGKRQTSFVSCDVMPDIEEDLDVEINPDDLRIDTYRSSGAGGQHINKTSSAIRITHIPTGIVVQCQNERSQFQNKDKAMQMLKAKLYMLKQQENAEKLSDIRGDVKEIGWGNQIRSYVLQPYTMVKDLRTGEETGNVANVLDGGLDPFISAYLRWLSLGCPDRKASADD
;
A
#
# COMPACT_ATOMS: atom_id res chain seq x y z
N MET A 1 -25.85 -17.12 -14.57
CA MET A 1 -25.19 -17.21 -15.88
C MET A 1 -26.07 -17.89 -16.93
N GLU A 2 -27.09 -18.60 -16.52
CA GLU A 2 -28.01 -19.34 -17.41
C GLU A 2 -29.26 -18.53 -17.78
N GLU A 3 -29.43 -17.33 -17.26
CA GLU A 3 -30.59 -16.47 -17.59
C GLU A 3 -30.48 -15.91 -19.02
N PRO A 4 -31.60 -15.91 -19.77
CA PRO A 4 -31.64 -15.28 -21.07
C PRO A 4 -31.36 -13.79 -20.97
N GLY A 5 -30.36 -13.29 -21.70
CA GLY A 5 -29.93 -11.88 -21.66
C GLY A 5 -28.78 -11.56 -20.68
N PHE A 6 -28.26 -12.54 -19.97
CA PHE A 6 -27.10 -12.32 -19.06
C PHE A 6 -25.89 -11.70 -19.77
N TRP A 7 -25.66 -12.08 -21.02
CA TRP A 7 -24.52 -11.64 -21.85
C TRP A 7 -24.80 -10.39 -22.70
N ASP A 8 -26.01 -9.84 -22.63
CA ASP A 8 -26.38 -8.66 -23.42
C ASP A 8 -25.71 -7.37 -22.88
N ASP A 9 -25.35 -7.37 -21.60
CA ASP A 9 -24.56 -6.34 -20.95
C ASP A 9 -23.18 -6.93 -20.55
N ALA A 10 -22.19 -6.72 -21.42
CA ALA A 10 -20.86 -7.30 -21.26
C ALA A 10 -20.15 -6.85 -19.97
N ASP A 11 -20.32 -5.59 -19.57
CA ASP A 11 -19.67 -5.02 -18.39
C ASP A 11 -20.26 -5.59 -17.10
N ARG A 12 -21.60 -5.67 -17.02
CA ARG A 12 -22.32 -6.30 -15.91
C ARG A 12 -22.01 -7.80 -15.83
N ALA A 13 -22.01 -8.50 -16.96
CA ALA A 13 -21.70 -9.92 -17.01
C ALA A 13 -20.27 -10.20 -16.53
N THR A 14 -19.29 -9.40 -16.98
CA THR A 14 -17.88 -9.53 -16.56
C THR A 14 -17.71 -9.31 -15.06
N LYS A 15 -18.35 -8.29 -14.48
CA LYS A 15 -18.34 -8.03 -13.03
C LYS A 15 -18.91 -9.20 -12.23
N LEU A 16 -20.07 -9.72 -12.62
CA LEU A 16 -20.70 -10.84 -11.93
C LEU A 16 -19.90 -12.15 -12.06
N VAL A 17 -19.27 -12.39 -13.22
CA VAL A 17 -18.39 -13.54 -13.42
C VAL A 17 -17.14 -13.43 -12.52
N GLN A 18 -16.56 -12.24 -12.43
CA GLN A 18 -15.40 -12.01 -11.58
C GLN A 18 -15.75 -12.16 -10.09
N GLU A 19 -16.89 -11.62 -9.67
CA GLU A 19 -17.38 -11.77 -8.29
C GLU A 19 -17.66 -13.24 -7.95
N ALA A 20 -18.31 -13.97 -8.84
CA ALA A 20 -18.57 -15.40 -8.67
C ALA A 20 -17.28 -16.22 -8.61
N LYS A 21 -16.26 -15.84 -9.40
CA LYS A 21 -14.94 -16.46 -9.36
C LYS A 21 -14.27 -16.22 -8.02
N ASN A 22 -14.22 -14.96 -7.56
CA ASN A 22 -13.59 -14.61 -6.28
C ASN A 22 -14.25 -15.36 -5.11
N LEU A 23 -15.58 -15.43 -5.08
CA LEU A 23 -16.31 -16.19 -4.06
C LEU A 23 -15.98 -17.69 -4.13
N LYS A 24 -15.87 -18.25 -5.33
CA LYS A 24 -15.50 -19.65 -5.52
C LYS A 24 -14.07 -19.91 -5.04
N ASP A 25 -13.13 -19.05 -5.40
CA ASP A 25 -11.72 -19.17 -5.00
C ASP A 25 -11.58 -19.12 -3.46
N THR A 26 -12.34 -18.23 -2.78
CA THR A 26 -12.38 -18.16 -1.31
C THR A 26 -12.95 -19.44 -0.69
N VAL A 27 -14.01 -20.00 -1.26
CA VAL A 27 -14.60 -21.28 -0.77
C VAL A 27 -13.65 -22.46 -1.00
N GLU A 28 -12.96 -22.48 -2.14
CA GLU A 28 -11.98 -23.53 -2.45
C GLU A 28 -10.76 -23.43 -1.50
N LEU A 29 -10.29 -22.24 -1.21
CA LEU A 29 -9.21 -22.01 -0.23
C LEU A 29 -9.63 -22.49 1.18
N TYR A 30 -10.84 -22.15 1.63
CA TYR A 30 -11.36 -22.62 2.91
C TYR A 30 -11.44 -24.14 2.98
N ARG A 31 -11.99 -24.78 1.95
CA ARG A 31 -12.07 -26.25 1.87
C ARG A 31 -10.69 -26.91 1.84
N GLY A 32 -9.73 -26.29 1.13
CA GLY A 32 -8.36 -26.75 1.12
C GLY A 32 -7.73 -26.73 2.52
N LEU A 33 -8.00 -25.67 3.29
CA LEU A 33 -7.54 -25.59 4.68
C LEU A 33 -8.22 -26.61 5.59
N GLU A 34 -9.52 -26.84 5.42
CA GLU A 34 -10.25 -27.87 6.17
C GLU A 34 -9.66 -29.26 5.91
N GLN A 35 -9.36 -29.58 4.65
CA GLN A 35 -8.71 -30.84 4.27
C GLN A 35 -7.29 -30.95 4.86
N GLN A 36 -6.47 -29.87 4.75
CA GLN A 36 -5.12 -29.86 5.35
C GLN A 36 -5.17 -30.12 6.86
N TYR A 37 -6.14 -29.52 7.54
CA TYR A 37 -6.33 -29.75 8.98
C TYR A 37 -6.67 -31.20 9.31
N GLU A 38 -7.60 -31.81 8.54
CA GLU A 38 -7.95 -33.24 8.70
C GLU A 38 -6.75 -34.14 8.42
N ASP A 39 -5.99 -33.87 7.35
CA ASP A 39 -4.80 -34.64 6.99
C ASP A 39 -3.73 -34.58 8.08
N ILE A 40 -3.50 -33.39 8.68
CA ILE A 40 -2.58 -33.22 9.81
C ILE A 40 -3.04 -34.02 11.02
N GLN A 41 -4.33 -34.02 11.34
CA GLN A 41 -4.88 -34.78 12.46
C GLN A 41 -4.64 -36.29 12.25
N VAL A 42 -4.92 -36.81 11.05
CA VAL A 42 -4.70 -38.20 10.70
C VAL A 42 -3.22 -38.59 10.81
N MET A 43 -2.31 -37.74 10.32
CA MET A 43 -0.86 -37.97 10.42
C MET A 43 -0.37 -37.97 11.86
N ILE A 44 -0.92 -37.11 12.72
CA ILE A 44 -0.61 -37.12 14.17
C ILE A 44 -1.10 -38.41 14.82
N GLU A 45 -2.34 -38.85 14.53
CA GLU A 45 -2.91 -40.09 15.08
C GLU A 45 -2.07 -41.30 14.64
N MET A 46 -1.71 -41.39 13.35
CA MET A 46 -0.83 -42.47 12.85
C MET A 46 0.53 -42.48 13.55
N GLY A 47 1.15 -41.30 13.73
CA GLY A 47 2.43 -41.23 14.42
C GLY A 47 2.36 -41.66 15.89
N TYR A 48 1.23 -41.45 16.57
CA TYR A 48 1.01 -41.97 17.92
C TYR A 48 0.72 -43.44 17.96
N GLU A 49 -0.08 -44.01 17.01
CA GLU A 49 -0.43 -45.40 16.96
C GLU A 49 0.77 -46.28 16.60
N GLU A 50 1.61 -45.83 15.67
CA GLU A 50 2.79 -46.55 15.21
C GLU A 50 4.04 -46.30 16.05
N GLU A 51 3.97 -45.36 17.02
CA GLU A 51 5.11 -44.89 17.83
C GLU A 51 6.31 -44.46 16.94
N ASP A 52 6.04 -43.88 15.76
CA ASP A 52 7.05 -43.54 14.76
C ASP A 52 7.46 -42.05 14.83
N PRO A 53 8.59 -41.72 15.49
CA PRO A 53 9.05 -40.35 15.56
C PRO A 53 9.58 -39.78 14.22
N SER A 54 9.72 -40.64 13.18
CA SER A 54 10.22 -40.16 11.88
C SER A 54 9.19 -39.31 11.12
N LEU A 55 7.92 -39.38 11.52
CA LEU A 55 6.83 -38.53 10.96
C LEU A 55 6.83 -37.10 11.49
N ILE A 56 7.55 -36.80 12.60
CA ILE A 56 7.55 -35.46 13.21
C ILE A 56 7.99 -34.36 12.23
N PRO A 57 9.07 -34.48 11.44
CA PRO A 57 9.48 -33.45 10.50
C PRO A 57 8.43 -33.18 9.41
N GLU A 58 7.76 -34.21 8.91
CA GLU A 58 6.72 -34.11 7.89
C GLU A 58 5.49 -33.41 8.45
N ILE A 59 5.04 -33.80 9.65
CA ILE A 59 3.94 -33.13 10.35
C ILE A 59 4.26 -31.65 10.60
N GLN A 60 5.50 -31.33 10.96
CA GLN A 60 5.93 -29.96 11.17
C GLN A 60 5.86 -29.15 9.88
N GLU A 61 6.29 -29.70 8.76
CA GLU A 61 6.20 -29.03 7.45
C GLU A 61 4.75 -28.79 7.04
N MET A 62 3.86 -29.76 7.26
CA MET A 62 2.42 -29.63 7.01
C MET A 62 1.80 -28.54 7.89
N LEU A 63 2.17 -28.46 9.16
CA LEU A 63 1.72 -27.41 10.08
C LEU A 63 2.18 -26.03 9.64
N ASP A 64 3.46 -25.90 9.26
CA ASP A 64 4.02 -24.63 8.80
C ASP A 64 3.35 -24.15 7.50
N GLU A 65 2.96 -25.08 6.62
CA GLU A 65 2.21 -24.75 5.42
C GLU A 65 0.76 -24.35 5.74
N PHE A 66 0.10 -25.10 6.61
CA PHE A 66 -1.24 -24.79 7.09
C PHE A 66 -1.31 -23.39 7.74
N GLU A 67 -0.36 -23.08 8.61
CA GLU A 67 -0.29 -21.76 9.27
C GLU A 67 -0.14 -20.62 8.24
N ARG A 68 0.71 -20.80 7.21
CA ARG A 68 0.86 -19.82 6.13
C ARG A 68 -0.45 -19.62 5.34
N ASN A 69 -1.12 -20.71 5.00
CA ASN A 69 -2.37 -20.67 4.23
C ASN A 69 -3.52 -20.07 5.07
N LEU A 70 -3.57 -20.40 6.36
CA LEU A 70 -4.55 -19.85 7.29
C LEU A 70 -4.38 -18.33 7.49
N GLU A 71 -3.13 -17.86 7.63
CA GLU A 71 -2.87 -16.43 7.76
C GLU A 71 -3.22 -15.69 6.47
N LYS A 72 -2.97 -16.29 5.30
CA LYS A 72 -3.39 -15.73 4.01
C LYS A 72 -4.90 -15.57 3.94
N LEU A 73 -5.68 -16.62 4.24
CA LEU A 73 -7.14 -16.55 4.25
C LEU A 73 -7.65 -15.51 5.25
N ARG A 74 -7.03 -15.45 6.42
CA ARG A 74 -7.34 -14.45 7.44
C ARG A 74 -7.13 -13.03 6.94
N MET A 75 -6.02 -12.78 6.27
CA MET A 75 -5.72 -11.48 5.66
C MET A 75 -6.76 -11.09 4.61
N GLU A 76 -7.10 -12.01 3.70
CA GLU A 76 -8.11 -11.78 2.67
C GLU A 76 -9.49 -11.48 3.28
N THR A 77 -9.85 -12.13 4.38
CA THR A 77 -11.12 -11.90 5.09
C THR A 77 -11.19 -10.50 5.73
N LEU A 78 -10.05 -9.93 6.13
CA LEU A 78 -9.96 -8.58 6.68
C LEU A 78 -10.08 -7.47 5.61
N LEU A 79 -9.92 -7.83 4.33
CA LEU A 79 -10.04 -6.92 3.19
C LEU A 79 -11.51 -6.80 2.75
N SER A 80 -12.32 -6.12 3.58
CA SER A 80 -13.76 -5.98 3.37
C SER A 80 -14.17 -4.60 2.82
N GLY A 81 -13.21 -3.71 2.58
CA GLY A 81 -13.46 -2.39 2.03
C GLY A 81 -13.82 -2.45 0.53
N GLU A 82 -14.73 -1.59 0.09
CA GLU A 82 -15.20 -1.50 -1.30
C GLU A 82 -14.06 -1.42 -2.32
N TYR A 83 -12.96 -0.76 -1.95
CA TYR A 83 -11.79 -0.51 -2.83
C TYR A 83 -10.61 -1.43 -2.55
N ASP A 84 -10.70 -2.31 -1.57
CA ASP A 84 -9.57 -3.14 -1.14
C ASP A 84 -9.01 -4.03 -2.27
N LYS A 85 -9.87 -4.48 -3.18
CA LYS A 85 -9.55 -5.34 -4.32
C LYS A 85 -8.79 -4.66 -5.47
N TYR A 86 -8.71 -3.32 -5.45
CA TYR A 86 -8.10 -2.57 -6.55
C TYR A 86 -6.57 -2.58 -6.50
N ASN A 87 -5.97 -2.26 -7.64
CA ASN A 87 -4.55 -1.89 -7.72
C ASN A 87 -4.29 -0.66 -6.87
N ALA A 88 -3.04 -0.43 -6.53
CA ALA A 88 -2.65 0.72 -5.71
C ALA A 88 -1.77 1.71 -6.48
N ILE A 89 -2.02 2.99 -6.25
CA ILE A 89 -1.10 4.07 -6.63
C ILE A 89 -0.47 4.58 -5.34
N LEU A 90 0.83 4.33 -5.18
CA LEU A 90 1.61 4.73 -4.01
C LEU A 90 2.50 5.91 -4.35
N ARG A 91 2.42 6.99 -3.59
CA ARG A 91 3.24 8.18 -3.74
C ARG A 91 4.07 8.44 -2.49
N LEU A 92 5.38 8.57 -2.68
CA LEU A 92 6.32 8.95 -1.65
C LEU A 92 6.82 10.38 -1.91
N ASN A 93 6.89 11.18 -0.84
CA ASN A 93 7.48 12.51 -0.92
C ASN A 93 8.46 12.68 0.24
N ALA A 94 9.69 13.08 -0.07
CA ALA A 94 10.68 13.45 0.93
C ALA A 94 10.20 14.69 1.70
N GLY A 95 10.21 14.58 3.02
CA GLY A 95 9.82 15.65 3.93
C GLY A 95 11.01 16.40 4.51
N ALA A 96 10.91 16.80 5.77
CA ALA A 96 12.00 17.47 6.48
C ALA A 96 13.21 16.53 6.62
N GLY A 97 14.41 17.01 6.28
CA GLY A 97 15.67 16.29 6.38
C GLY A 97 16.65 16.53 5.21
N GLY A 98 16.26 17.33 4.20
CA GLY A 98 17.13 17.63 3.05
C GLY A 98 17.56 16.38 2.30
N THR A 99 18.84 16.25 1.92
CA THR A 99 19.43 15.11 1.22
C THR A 99 19.15 13.77 1.93
N GLU A 100 19.16 13.77 3.27
CA GLU A 100 18.87 12.59 4.09
C GLU A 100 17.43 12.09 3.90
N SER A 101 16.45 12.99 3.78
CA SER A 101 15.06 12.59 3.51
C SER A 101 14.86 12.08 2.08
N CYS A 102 15.62 12.59 1.11
CA CYS A 102 15.62 12.07 -0.25
C CYS A 102 16.20 10.64 -0.32
N ASP A 103 17.26 10.36 0.42
CA ASP A 103 17.82 9.01 0.52
C ASP A 103 16.85 8.06 1.24
N TRP A 104 16.20 8.53 2.32
CA TRP A 104 15.15 7.77 2.99
C TRP A 104 13.98 7.43 2.05
N CYS A 105 13.56 8.39 1.21
CA CYS A 105 12.54 8.16 0.19
C CYS A 105 12.97 7.04 -0.79
N SER A 106 14.24 7.03 -1.21
CA SER A 106 14.81 5.98 -2.05
C SER A 106 14.80 4.60 -1.38
N MET A 107 15.09 4.56 -0.07
CA MET A 107 15.04 3.32 0.70
C MET A 107 13.62 2.77 0.80
N LEU A 108 12.62 3.62 1.07
CA LEU A 108 11.20 3.23 1.11
C LEU A 108 10.70 2.79 -0.26
N TYR A 109 11.06 3.51 -1.32
CA TYR A 109 10.73 3.10 -2.69
C TYR A 109 11.21 1.68 -2.99
N ARG A 110 12.47 1.39 -2.69
CA ARG A 110 13.04 0.05 -2.86
C ARG A 110 12.32 -0.98 -1.99
N MET A 111 11.97 -0.64 -0.75
CA MET A 111 11.23 -1.52 0.15
C MET A 111 9.87 -1.92 -0.42
N TYR A 112 9.11 -0.96 -0.95
CA TYR A 112 7.80 -1.25 -1.54
C TYR A 112 7.90 -2.02 -2.85
N CYS A 113 8.89 -1.73 -3.71
CA CYS A 113 9.13 -2.54 -4.90
C CYS A 113 9.43 -4.01 -4.54
N ARG A 114 10.29 -4.24 -3.55
CA ARG A 114 10.62 -5.61 -3.10
C ARG A 114 9.45 -6.33 -2.45
N TRP A 115 8.62 -5.61 -1.71
CA TRP A 115 7.38 -6.17 -1.20
C TRP A 115 6.43 -6.58 -2.35
N ALA A 116 6.26 -5.71 -3.33
CA ALA A 116 5.46 -6.00 -4.52
C ALA A 116 5.98 -7.22 -5.29
N ASP A 117 7.31 -7.32 -5.47
CA ASP A 117 7.94 -8.48 -6.12
C ASP A 117 7.66 -9.78 -5.34
N LYS A 118 7.74 -9.77 -4.00
CA LYS A 118 7.42 -10.92 -3.14
C LYS A 118 5.96 -11.35 -3.24
N MET A 119 5.05 -10.39 -3.40
CA MET A 119 3.63 -10.64 -3.63
C MET A 119 3.32 -11.07 -5.07
N GLY A 120 4.30 -11.08 -5.97
CA GLY A 120 4.11 -11.37 -7.40
C GLY A 120 3.41 -10.23 -8.16
N TYR A 121 3.41 -9.02 -7.62
CA TYR A 121 2.79 -7.84 -8.23
C TYR A 121 3.73 -7.15 -9.21
N LYS A 122 3.13 -6.49 -10.20
CA LYS A 122 3.89 -5.69 -11.17
C LYS A 122 3.91 -4.23 -10.72
N THR A 123 5.09 -3.61 -10.77
CA THR A 123 5.27 -2.20 -10.44
C THR A 123 5.54 -1.39 -11.70
N GLU A 124 4.92 -0.21 -11.80
CA GLU A 124 5.15 0.75 -12.87
C GLU A 124 5.39 2.14 -12.27
N VAL A 125 6.46 2.80 -12.70
CA VAL A 125 6.77 4.16 -12.23
C VAL A 125 5.98 5.15 -13.06
N LEU A 126 5.08 5.90 -12.43
CA LEU A 126 4.25 6.93 -13.07
C LEU A 126 4.92 8.30 -13.08
N ASP A 127 5.61 8.64 -12.00
CA ASP A 127 6.32 9.90 -11.83
C ASP A 127 7.55 9.69 -10.95
N TYR A 128 8.65 10.36 -11.29
CA TYR A 128 9.91 10.22 -10.57
C TYR A 128 10.68 11.54 -10.62
N LEU A 129 11.04 12.05 -9.46
CA LEU A 129 11.84 13.26 -9.32
C LEU A 129 13.04 12.99 -8.42
N ASP A 130 14.23 13.12 -8.98
CA ASP A 130 15.49 13.00 -8.25
C ASP A 130 15.63 14.07 -7.16
N GLY A 131 16.35 13.75 -6.09
CA GLY A 131 16.85 14.74 -5.15
C GLY A 131 17.97 15.57 -5.76
N ASP A 132 18.17 16.78 -5.24
CA ASP A 132 19.16 17.72 -5.81
C ASP A 132 20.61 17.20 -5.70
N GLU A 133 20.94 16.45 -4.65
CA GLU A 133 22.29 15.91 -4.40
C GLU A 133 22.30 14.37 -4.41
N ALA A 134 21.29 13.73 -3.83
CA ALA A 134 21.15 12.28 -3.78
C ALA A 134 19.71 11.86 -3.47
N GLY A 135 19.37 10.61 -3.79
CA GLY A 135 18.10 10.00 -3.46
C GLY A 135 16.94 10.50 -4.32
N ILE A 136 15.72 10.32 -3.82
CA ILE A 136 14.46 10.61 -4.51
C ILE A 136 13.71 11.70 -3.75
N LYS A 137 13.34 12.79 -4.43
CA LYS A 137 12.51 13.86 -3.85
C LYS A 137 11.03 13.47 -3.83
N SER A 138 10.55 12.89 -4.91
CA SER A 138 9.21 12.30 -4.97
C SER A 138 9.16 11.18 -5.99
N VAL A 139 8.38 10.16 -5.72
CA VAL A 139 8.09 9.07 -6.65
C VAL A 139 6.65 8.65 -6.53
N THR A 140 6.02 8.36 -7.66
CA THR A 140 4.69 7.77 -7.74
C THR A 140 4.80 6.46 -8.51
N ILE A 141 4.37 5.37 -7.90
CA ILE A 141 4.36 4.05 -8.49
C ILE A 141 2.95 3.49 -8.51
N GLN A 142 2.63 2.80 -9.58
CA GLN A 142 1.44 1.96 -9.68
C GLN A 142 1.85 0.53 -9.34
N ILE A 143 1.11 -0.12 -8.47
CA ILE A 143 1.32 -1.50 -8.05
C ILE A 143 0.11 -2.30 -8.47
N ASN A 144 0.30 -3.15 -9.47
CA ASN A 144 -0.75 -3.93 -10.11
C ASN A 144 -0.80 -5.33 -9.51
N GLY A 145 -1.84 -5.62 -8.77
CA GLY A 145 -2.05 -6.91 -8.13
C GLY A 145 -3.37 -6.95 -7.37
N GLU A 146 -3.87 -8.14 -7.17
CA GLU A 146 -5.11 -8.36 -6.43
C GLU A 146 -4.97 -7.88 -4.98
N ASN A 147 -5.92 -7.07 -4.52
CA ASN A 147 -5.95 -6.48 -3.18
C ASN A 147 -4.74 -5.57 -2.85
N ALA A 148 -4.00 -5.09 -3.84
CA ALA A 148 -2.81 -4.26 -3.61
C ALA A 148 -3.14 -3.00 -2.79
N PHE A 149 -4.25 -2.32 -3.09
CA PHE A 149 -4.69 -1.17 -2.30
C PHE A 149 -5.11 -1.58 -0.88
N GLY A 150 -5.82 -2.70 -0.74
CA GLY A 150 -6.29 -3.21 0.55
C GLY A 150 -5.15 -3.46 1.54
N TYR A 151 -4.03 -3.98 1.06
CA TYR A 151 -2.81 -4.15 1.87
C TYR A 151 -2.09 -2.83 2.12
N LEU A 152 -1.84 -2.06 1.06
CA LEU A 152 -1.01 -0.85 1.13
C LEU A 152 -1.70 0.35 1.78
N LYS A 153 -3.03 0.37 1.94
CA LYS A 153 -3.72 1.41 2.73
C LYS A 153 -3.18 1.52 4.15
N SER A 154 -2.61 0.41 4.68
CA SER A 154 -1.92 0.37 5.97
C SER A 154 -0.67 1.25 6.02
N GLU A 155 -0.04 1.51 4.88
CA GLU A 155 1.23 2.24 4.77
C GLU A 155 1.04 3.76 4.61
N ARG A 156 -0.22 4.21 4.53
CA ARG A 156 -0.55 5.63 4.40
C ARG A 156 -0.21 6.40 5.66
N GLY A 157 0.67 7.40 5.54
CA GLY A 157 1.08 8.29 6.63
C GLY A 157 2.55 8.68 6.56
N VAL A 158 3.12 9.06 7.70
CA VAL A 158 4.50 9.54 7.78
C VAL A 158 5.41 8.46 8.34
N HIS A 159 6.49 8.18 7.61
CA HIS A 159 7.54 7.22 7.98
C HIS A 159 8.76 7.99 8.49
N ARG A 160 9.17 7.72 9.71
CA ARG A 160 10.29 8.36 10.38
C ARG A 160 11.50 7.46 10.37
N LEU A 161 12.64 7.97 9.89
CA LEU A 161 13.96 7.30 10.00
C LEU A 161 14.83 8.02 11.03
N VAL A 162 15.51 7.25 11.87
CA VAL A 162 16.54 7.73 12.79
C VAL A 162 17.80 6.91 12.58
N ARG A 163 18.84 7.56 12.04
CA ARG A 163 20.15 6.91 11.81
C ARG A 163 21.30 7.90 11.90
N ILE A 164 22.52 7.38 11.93
CA ILE A 164 23.73 8.18 11.69
C ILE A 164 23.76 8.47 10.18
N SER A 165 23.76 9.76 9.82
CA SER A 165 23.70 10.19 8.42
C SER A 165 24.98 9.86 7.68
N PRO A 166 24.93 9.16 6.52
CA PRO A 166 26.10 8.95 5.67
C PRO A 166 26.55 10.24 4.95
N PHE A 167 25.70 11.28 4.90
CA PHE A 167 25.98 12.58 4.28
C PHE A 167 26.59 13.59 5.25
N ASN A 168 26.67 13.27 6.54
CA ASN A 168 27.21 14.14 7.56
C ASN A 168 28.60 13.67 8.01
N ALA A 169 29.66 14.42 7.62
CA ALA A 169 31.04 14.11 7.98
C ALA A 169 31.27 14.03 9.50
N ALA A 170 30.45 14.70 10.32
CA ALA A 170 30.55 14.65 11.79
C ALA A 170 29.85 13.41 12.39
N GLY A 171 29.28 12.50 11.59
CA GLY A 171 28.65 11.28 12.07
C GLY A 171 27.47 11.50 13.03
N LYS A 172 26.80 12.63 12.94
CA LYS A 172 25.65 12.95 13.81
C LYS A 172 24.43 12.13 13.46
N ARG A 173 23.72 11.67 14.50
CA ARG A 173 22.42 11.03 14.37
C ARG A 173 21.39 12.07 13.89
N GLN A 174 20.67 11.74 12.82
CA GLN A 174 19.65 12.60 12.23
C GLN A 174 18.31 11.87 12.16
N THR A 175 17.26 12.67 12.05
CA THR A 175 15.89 12.21 11.87
C THR A 175 15.34 12.76 10.56
N SER A 176 14.80 11.88 9.73
CA SER A 176 14.23 12.22 8.44
C SER A 176 12.81 11.68 8.32
N PHE A 177 12.01 12.37 7.55
CA PHE A 177 10.60 12.06 7.37
C PHE A 177 10.28 11.92 5.88
N VAL A 178 9.45 10.92 5.57
CA VAL A 178 8.86 10.72 4.25
C VAL A 178 7.37 10.53 4.44
N SER A 179 6.56 11.21 3.65
CA SER A 179 5.12 10.95 3.58
C SER A 179 4.85 9.89 2.51
N CYS A 180 4.03 8.91 2.87
CA CYS A 180 3.48 7.91 1.98
C CYS A 180 1.98 8.16 1.83
N ASP A 181 1.53 8.33 0.59
CA ASP A 181 0.11 8.43 0.24
C ASP A 181 -0.25 7.25 -0.64
N VAL A 182 -1.37 6.60 -0.35
CA VAL A 182 -1.84 5.42 -1.08
C VAL A 182 -3.26 5.66 -1.54
N MET A 183 -3.50 5.39 -2.82
CA MET A 183 -4.80 5.58 -3.47
C MET A 183 -5.16 4.32 -4.25
N PRO A 184 -6.45 3.96 -4.36
CA PRO A 184 -6.87 2.92 -5.27
C PRO A 184 -6.68 3.38 -6.73
N ASP A 185 -6.27 2.46 -7.59
CA ASP A 185 -6.25 2.67 -9.05
C ASP A 185 -7.62 2.26 -9.59
N ILE A 186 -8.51 3.23 -9.73
CA ILE A 186 -9.88 3.00 -10.14
C ILE A 186 -9.97 3.27 -11.64
N GLU A 187 -10.15 2.21 -12.42
CA GLU A 187 -10.39 2.29 -13.86
C GLU A 187 -11.82 2.68 -14.20
N GLU A 188 -12.76 2.51 -13.27
CA GLU A 188 -14.18 2.82 -13.49
C GLU A 188 -14.45 4.32 -13.33
N ASP A 189 -15.41 4.82 -14.10
CA ASP A 189 -15.96 6.17 -13.94
C ASP A 189 -16.47 6.35 -12.51
N LEU A 190 -15.62 6.97 -11.70
CA LEU A 190 -16.09 7.46 -10.41
C LEU A 190 -17.24 8.42 -10.70
N ASP A 191 -18.31 8.28 -9.95
CA ASP A 191 -19.45 9.20 -9.92
C ASP A 191 -19.04 10.61 -9.39
N VAL A 192 -17.85 11.02 -9.76
CA VAL A 192 -17.28 12.35 -9.55
C VAL A 192 -17.21 12.98 -10.94
N GLU A 193 -18.24 13.73 -11.28
CA GLU A 193 -18.21 14.59 -12.44
C GLU A 193 -17.14 15.68 -12.21
N ILE A 194 -16.09 15.63 -13.02
CA ILE A 194 -15.07 16.67 -13.02
C ILE A 194 -15.43 17.64 -14.15
N ASN A 195 -15.82 18.86 -13.78
CA ASN A 195 -16.02 19.91 -14.76
C ASN A 195 -14.66 20.32 -15.35
N PRO A 196 -14.49 20.28 -16.70
CA PRO A 196 -13.25 20.72 -17.34
C PRO A 196 -12.85 22.17 -17.01
N ASP A 197 -13.80 23.04 -16.72
CA ASP A 197 -13.56 24.44 -16.37
C ASP A 197 -12.92 24.61 -14.98
N ASP A 198 -13.02 23.59 -14.12
CA ASP A 198 -12.40 23.54 -12.81
C ASP A 198 -10.95 23.01 -12.85
N LEU A 199 -10.48 22.67 -14.03
CA LEU A 199 -9.14 22.10 -14.20
C LEU A 199 -8.18 23.11 -14.84
N ARG A 200 -7.07 23.33 -14.18
CA ARG A 200 -5.90 23.96 -14.79
C ARG A 200 -4.90 22.87 -15.19
N ILE A 201 -4.67 22.77 -16.50
CA ILE A 201 -3.75 21.78 -17.09
C ILE A 201 -2.51 22.53 -17.59
N ASP A 202 -1.39 22.29 -16.91
CA ASP A 202 -0.10 22.85 -17.27
C ASP A 202 0.76 21.74 -17.92
N THR A 203 1.32 22.04 -19.09
CA THR A 203 2.31 21.18 -19.74
C THR A 203 3.71 21.69 -19.43
N TYR A 204 4.63 20.82 -19.05
CA TYR A 204 6.00 21.19 -18.76
C TYR A 204 6.98 20.15 -19.31
N ARG A 205 8.25 20.52 -19.33
CA ARG A 205 9.30 19.60 -19.77
C ARG A 205 9.61 18.64 -18.63
N SER A 206 9.60 17.34 -18.94
CA SER A 206 10.02 16.34 -17.98
C SER A 206 11.48 16.59 -17.56
N SER A 207 11.74 16.57 -16.25
CA SER A 207 13.10 16.64 -15.70
C SER A 207 13.51 15.21 -15.29
N GLY A 208 14.58 14.68 -15.91
CA GLY A 208 15.13 13.37 -15.58
C GLY A 208 16.41 13.12 -16.36
N ALA A 209 17.24 12.19 -15.91
CA ALA A 209 18.46 11.73 -16.57
C ALA A 209 18.12 10.95 -17.87
N GLY A 210 17.78 11.66 -18.93
CA GLY A 210 17.45 11.10 -20.23
C GLY A 210 18.01 11.97 -21.36
N GLY A 211 18.46 11.34 -22.44
CA GLY A 211 19.14 11.96 -23.57
C GLY A 211 18.36 13.10 -24.26
N GLN A 212 18.95 13.71 -25.29
CA GLN A 212 18.48 14.92 -25.99
C GLN A 212 16.99 14.96 -26.40
N HIS A 213 16.31 13.84 -26.45
CA HIS A 213 14.89 13.76 -26.83
C HIS A 213 13.93 14.15 -25.71
N ILE A 214 14.27 13.89 -24.45
CA ILE A 214 13.43 14.20 -23.26
C ILE A 214 13.40 15.71 -23.01
N ASN A 215 14.48 16.42 -23.31
CA ASN A 215 14.58 17.86 -23.09
C ASN A 215 13.90 18.72 -24.17
N LYS A 216 13.35 18.13 -25.24
CA LYS A 216 12.74 18.89 -26.37
C LYS A 216 11.22 18.80 -26.41
N THR A 217 10.59 17.84 -25.76
CA THR A 217 9.13 17.67 -25.79
C THR A 217 8.52 17.93 -24.40
N SER A 218 7.55 18.83 -24.35
CA SER A 218 6.76 19.09 -23.13
C SER A 218 5.67 18.02 -22.98
N SER A 219 6.07 16.77 -22.67
CA SER A 219 5.14 15.64 -22.52
C SER A 219 4.60 15.50 -21.10
N ALA A 220 5.26 16.11 -20.13
CA ALA A 220 4.80 16.06 -18.73
C ALA A 220 3.56 16.93 -18.53
N ILE A 221 2.61 16.39 -17.78
CA ILE A 221 1.31 17.02 -17.45
C ILE A 221 1.22 17.24 -15.96
N ARG A 222 0.77 18.44 -15.58
CA ARG A 222 0.33 18.78 -14.25
C ARG A 222 -1.13 19.23 -14.32
N ILE A 223 -2.01 18.60 -13.55
CA ILE A 223 -3.41 18.98 -13.43
C ILE A 223 -3.63 19.50 -12.02
N THR A 224 -4.17 20.72 -11.93
CA THR A 224 -4.59 21.32 -10.68
C THR A 224 -6.11 21.45 -10.72
N HIS A 225 -6.79 20.84 -9.75
CA HIS A 225 -8.22 21.04 -9.55
C HIS A 225 -8.40 22.31 -8.72
N ILE A 226 -8.94 23.38 -9.35
CA ILE A 226 -8.99 24.73 -8.78
C ILE A 226 -9.80 24.78 -7.47
N PRO A 227 -11.01 24.15 -7.37
CA PRO A 227 -11.82 24.23 -6.16
C PRO A 227 -11.19 23.58 -4.93
N THR A 228 -10.48 22.44 -5.11
CA THR A 228 -9.90 21.69 -3.99
C THR A 228 -8.41 21.94 -3.80
N GLY A 229 -7.74 22.60 -4.75
CA GLY A 229 -6.30 22.81 -4.74
C GLY A 229 -5.47 21.54 -4.94
N ILE A 230 -6.10 20.41 -5.28
CA ILE A 230 -5.40 19.14 -5.50
C ILE A 230 -4.56 19.23 -6.76
N VAL A 231 -3.28 18.88 -6.64
CA VAL A 231 -2.34 18.82 -7.75
C VAL A 231 -1.92 17.38 -8.00
N VAL A 232 -1.97 16.97 -9.26
CA VAL A 232 -1.44 15.68 -9.76
C VAL A 232 -0.50 15.94 -10.92
N GLN A 233 0.49 15.07 -11.09
CA GLN A 233 1.43 15.18 -12.20
C GLN A 233 1.81 13.81 -12.71
N CYS A 234 2.00 13.70 -14.03
CA CYS A 234 2.46 12.49 -14.71
C CYS A 234 3.43 12.85 -15.83
N GLN A 235 4.56 12.14 -15.91
CA GLN A 235 5.60 12.40 -16.93
C GLN A 235 6.22 11.12 -17.49
N ASN A 236 5.66 9.94 -17.16
CA ASN A 236 6.26 8.65 -17.47
C ASN A 236 6.16 8.24 -18.95
N GLU A 237 5.10 8.67 -19.62
CA GLU A 237 4.83 8.30 -20.99
C GLU A 237 5.45 9.29 -21.99
N ARG A 238 5.80 8.79 -23.18
CA ARG A 238 6.26 9.64 -24.28
C ARG A 238 5.14 10.46 -24.90
N SER A 239 3.90 10.02 -24.72
CA SER A 239 2.71 10.67 -25.24
C SER A 239 2.11 11.59 -24.17
N GLN A 240 1.96 12.86 -24.51
CA GLN A 240 1.25 13.86 -23.68
C GLN A 240 -0.18 13.43 -23.37
N PHE A 241 -0.84 12.74 -24.31
CA PHE A 241 -2.22 12.24 -24.15
C PHE A 241 -2.30 11.16 -23.08
N GLN A 242 -1.40 10.18 -23.11
CA GLN A 242 -1.35 9.11 -22.09
C GLN A 242 -1.02 9.65 -20.69
N ASN A 243 -0.09 10.62 -20.60
CA ASN A 243 0.19 11.30 -19.34
C ASN A 243 -1.03 12.07 -18.82
N LYS A 244 -1.82 12.69 -19.71
CA LYS A 244 -3.06 13.39 -19.35
C LYS A 244 -4.09 12.40 -18.81
N ASP A 245 -4.30 11.27 -19.48
CA ASP A 245 -5.27 10.26 -19.06
C ASP A 245 -4.91 9.67 -17.69
N LYS A 246 -3.64 9.30 -17.50
CA LYS A 246 -3.16 8.82 -16.19
C LYS A 246 -3.27 9.89 -15.09
N ALA A 247 -2.93 11.14 -15.38
CA ALA A 247 -3.10 12.24 -14.43
C ALA A 247 -4.58 12.48 -14.09
N MET A 248 -5.50 12.34 -15.04
CA MET A 248 -6.94 12.42 -14.79
C MET A 248 -7.43 11.28 -13.89
N GLN A 249 -6.98 10.06 -14.10
CA GLN A 249 -7.29 8.92 -13.21
C GLN A 249 -6.78 9.19 -11.78
N MET A 250 -5.55 9.68 -11.64
CA MET A 250 -4.99 10.07 -10.33
C MET A 250 -5.80 11.17 -9.66
N LEU A 251 -6.29 12.16 -10.43
CA LEU A 251 -7.13 13.23 -9.90
C LEU A 251 -8.48 12.70 -9.45
N LYS A 252 -9.14 11.86 -10.27
CA LYS A 252 -10.42 11.22 -9.93
C LYS A 252 -10.29 10.44 -8.61
N ALA A 253 -9.24 9.62 -8.47
CA ALA A 253 -8.98 8.87 -7.25
C ALA A 253 -8.78 9.78 -6.03
N LYS A 254 -8.05 10.90 -6.17
CA LYS A 254 -7.85 11.86 -5.07
C LYS A 254 -9.15 12.57 -4.67
N LEU A 255 -9.94 13.00 -5.64
CA LEU A 255 -11.22 13.66 -5.38
C LEU A 255 -12.21 12.72 -4.71
N TYR A 256 -12.22 11.44 -5.11
CA TYR A 256 -13.03 10.43 -4.45
C TYR A 256 -12.64 10.22 -2.99
N MET A 257 -11.34 10.11 -2.70
CA MET A 257 -10.86 10.00 -1.32
C MET A 257 -11.22 11.23 -0.48
N LEU A 258 -11.16 12.43 -1.07
CA LEU A 258 -11.59 13.65 -0.41
C LEU A 258 -13.08 13.59 -0.07
N LYS A 259 -13.93 13.17 -1.01
CA LYS A 259 -15.38 13.00 -0.80
C LYS A 259 -15.69 11.96 0.29
N GLN A 260 -14.94 10.85 0.31
CA GLN A 260 -15.07 9.86 1.40
C GLN A 260 -14.66 10.44 2.76
N GLN A 261 -13.58 11.22 2.79
CA GLN A 261 -13.12 11.86 4.03
C GLN A 261 -14.14 12.89 4.52
N GLU A 262 -14.68 13.73 3.64
CA GLU A 262 -15.75 14.68 3.99
C GLU A 262 -17.00 13.99 4.54
N ASN A 263 -17.37 12.84 3.96
CA ASN A 263 -18.49 12.04 4.46
C ASN A 263 -18.18 11.39 5.81
N ALA A 264 -16.95 10.90 6.00
CA ALA A 264 -16.50 10.35 7.29
C ALA A 264 -16.40 11.44 8.36
N GLU A 265 -15.95 12.65 8.02
CA GLU A 265 -15.92 13.82 8.92
C GLU A 265 -17.34 14.25 9.31
N LYS A 266 -18.28 14.30 8.36
CA LYS A 266 -19.70 14.58 8.67
C LYS A 266 -20.30 13.54 9.63
N LEU A 267 -19.95 12.27 9.46
CA LEU A 267 -20.37 11.21 10.38
C LEU A 267 -19.66 11.30 11.73
N SER A 268 -18.41 11.77 11.77
CA SER A 268 -17.66 12.01 13.00
C SER A 268 -18.16 13.25 13.75
N ASP A 269 -18.52 14.33 13.03
CA ASP A 269 -19.16 15.53 13.62
C ASP A 269 -20.51 15.21 14.28
N ILE A 270 -21.27 14.29 13.67
CA ILE A 270 -22.51 13.77 14.25
C ILE A 270 -22.19 12.90 15.49
N ARG A 271 -21.00 12.31 15.59
CA ARG A 271 -20.54 11.46 16.71
C ARG A 271 -19.69 12.19 17.76
N GLY A 272 -19.22 13.41 17.48
CA GLY A 272 -18.59 14.27 18.47
C GLY A 272 -17.18 13.89 18.91
N ASP A 273 -16.24 13.68 17.98
CA ASP A 273 -14.79 13.76 18.29
C ASP A 273 -13.97 13.88 16.98
N VAL A 274 -13.56 15.09 16.66
CA VAL A 274 -12.60 15.35 15.55
C VAL A 274 -11.25 15.69 16.15
N LYS A 275 -10.27 14.82 15.96
CA LYS A 275 -8.85 15.17 16.14
C LYS A 275 -8.29 15.67 14.82
N GLU A 276 -7.91 16.95 14.79
CA GLU A 276 -7.24 17.60 13.65
C GLU A 276 -6.05 16.77 13.12
N ILE A 277 -5.98 16.67 11.78
CA ILE A 277 -4.86 16.06 11.05
C ILE A 277 -3.71 17.09 11.02
N GLY A 278 -2.89 17.08 12.08
CA GLY A 278 -1.63 17.82 12.15
C GLY A 278 -0.42 16.90 12.01
N TRP A 279 0.77 17.46 11.93
CA TRP A 279 2.12 16.86 11.84
C TRP A 279 2.40 15.67 12.79
N GLY A 280 1.43 15.19 13.56
CA GLY A 280 1.50 14.08 14.51
C GLY A 280 1.23 12.69 13.94
N ASN A 281 0.93 12.53 12.66
CA ASN A 281 0.52 11.23 12.11
C ASN A 281 1.71 10.38 11.62
N GLN A 282 2.72 10.19 12.48
CA GLN A 282 3.75 9.19 12.26
C GLN A 282 3.12 7.81 12.45
N ILE A 283 3.09 7.02 11.37
CA ILE A 283 2.57 5.65 11.43
C ILE A 283 3.67 4.68 11.85
N ARG A 284 4.91 4.89 11.40
CA ARG A 284 6.00 3.96 11.66
C ARG A 284 7.32 4.66 11.88
N SER A 285 8.08 4.20 12.87
CA SER A 285 9.42 4.67 13.19
C SER A 285 10.44 3.58 12.90
N TYR A 286 11.49 3.94 12.19
CA TYR A 286 12.64 3.09 11.84
C TYR A 286 13.86 3.66 12.53
N VAL A 287 14.44 2.91 13.46
CA VAL A 287 15.64 3.28 14.19
C VAL A 287 16.76 2.32 13.80
N LEU A 288 17.88 2.86 13.30
CA LEU A 288 19.04 2.08 12.90
C LEU A 288 20.19 2.20 13.93
N GLN A 289 20.23 3.30 14.68
CA GLN A 289 21.22 3.55 15.74
C GLN A 289 20.58 4.32 16.92
N PRO A 290 20.94 4.05 18.18
CA PRO A 290 21.98 3.12 18.67
C PRO A 290 21.53 1.66 18.74
N TYR A 291 20.28 1.39 18.53
CA TYR A 291 19.68 0.05 18.43
C TYR A 291 18.87 -0.04 17.13
N THR A 292 18.58 -1.25 16.68
CA THR A 292 17.77 -1.48 15.48
C THR A 292 16.34 -1.81 15.88
N MET A 293 15.37 -1.06 15.36
CA MET A 293 13.95 -1.30 15.63
C MET A 293 13.07 -0.65 14.55
N VAL A 294 12.06 -1.36 14.11
CA VAL A 294 10.92 -0.80 13.38
C VAL A 294 9.70 -0.98 14.26
N LYS A 295 8.94 0.10 14.46
CA LYS A 295 7.73 0.09 15.29
C LYS A 295 6.60 0.87 14.62
N ASP A 296 5.46 0.22 14.46
CA ASP A 296 4.22 0.87 14.08
C ASP A 296 3.56 1.49 15.31
N LEU A 297 3.31 2.79 15.26
CA LEU A 297 2.81 3.54 16.43
C LEU A 297 1.30 3.34 16.65
N ARG A 298 0.57 2.88 15.62
CA ARG A 298 -0.88 2.63 15.68
C ARG A 298 -1.19 1.28 16.31
N THR A 299 -0.52 0.24 15.83
CA THR A 299 -0.74 -1.14 16.25
C THR A 299 0.19 -1.57 17.38
N GLY A 300 1.38 -0.93 17.44
CA GLY A 300 2.48 -1.26 18.32
C GLY A 300 3.26 -2.49 17.90
N GLU A 301 2.99 -3.02 16.72
CA GLU A 301 3.82 -4.06 16.14
C GLU A 301 5.26 -3.57 16.02
N GLU A 302 6.22 -4.38 16.46
CA GLU A 302 7.63 -3.99 16.44
C GLU A 302 8.55 -5.17 16.13
N THR A 303 9.66 -4.88 15.46
CA THR A 303 10.70 -5.87 15.17
C THR A 303 12.09 -5.26 15.21
N GLY A 304 13.05 -6.01 15.71
CA GLY A 304 14.47 -5.65 15.64
C GLY A 304 15.12 -5.93 14.28
N ASN A 305 14.48 -6.74 13.42
CA ASN A 305 15.00 -7.12 12.11
C ASN A 305 14.68 -6.08 11.03
N VAL A 306 15.29 -4.91 11.16
CA VAL A 306 15.10 -3.77 10.24
C VAL A 306 15.49 -4.13 8.81
N ALA A 307 16.52 -4.97 8.64
CA ALA A 307 16.98 -5.38 7.31
C ALA A 307 15.88 -6.16 6.54
N ASN A 308 15.20 -7.08 7.20
CA ASN A 308 14.08 -7.81 6.60
C ASN A 308 12.93 -6.87 6.20
N VAL A 309 12.60 -5.89 7.04
CA VAL A 309 11.54 -4.91 6.73
C VAL A 309 11.92 -4.08 5.50
N LEU A 310 13.13 -3.54 5.45
CA LEU A 310 13.63 -2.76 4.31
C LEU A 310 13.80 -3.62 3.04
N ASP A 311 13.85 -4.93 3.19
CA ASP A 311 13.82 -5.90 2.09
C ASP A 311 12.40 -6.32 1.68
N GLY A 312 11.37 -5.61 2.14
CA GLY A 312 9.97 -5.84 1.79
C GLY A 312 9.23 -6.80 2.71
N GLY A 313 9.73 -7.09 3.92
CA GLY A 313 9.02 -7.89 4.93
C GLY A 313 8.00 -7.06 5.70
N LEU A 314 6.93 -6.61 5.01
CA LEU A 314 5.89 -5.73 5.58
C LEU A 314 4.70 -6.48 6.16
N ASP A 315 4.54 -7.76 5.86
CA ASP A 315 3.36 -8.55 6.19
C ASP A 315 2.94 -8.51 7.67
N PRO A 316 3.86 -8.55 8.67
CA PRO A 316 3.47 -8.43 10.06
C PRO A 316 2.81 -7.09 10.40
N PHE A 317 3.29 -5.99 9.82
CA PHE A 317 2.74 -4.65 10.04
C PHE A 317 1.41 -4.46 9.34
N ILE A 318 1.27 -4.95 8.11
CA ILE A 318 0.03 -4.94 7.33
C ILE A 318 -1.03 -5.75 8.07
N SER A 319 -0.70 -6.96 8.51
CA SER A 319 -1.57 -7.86 9.26
C SER A 319 -2.05 -7.23 10.57
N ALA A 320 -1.11 -6.68 11.35
CA ALA A 320 -1.43 -5.99 12.59
C ALA A 320 -2.37 -4.78 12.36
N TYR A 321 -2.13 -4.01 11.30
CA TYR A 321 -2.98 -2.87 10.95
C TYR A 321 -4.38 -3.29 10.54
N LEU A 322 -4.53 -4.31 9.69
CA LEU A 322 -5.84 -4.79 9.24
C LEU A 322 -6.65 -5.35 10.42
N ARG A 323 -6.01 -6.06 11.36
CA ARG A 323 -6.64 -6.49 12.61
C ARG A 323 -7.08 -5.30 13.47
N TRP A 324 -6.21 -4.31 13.64
CA TRP A 324 -6.54 -3.11 14.40
C TRP A 324 -7.72 -2.35 13.78
N LEU A 325 -7.77 -2.27 12.45
CA LEU A 325 -8.86 -1.66 11.71
C LEU A 325 -10.18 -2.42 11.90
N SER A 326 -10.16 -3.75 11.86
CA SER A 326 -11.36 -4.60 12.05
C SER A 326 -11.94 -4.52 13.46
N LEU A 327 -11.12 -4.16 14.44
CA LEU A 327 -11.54 -3.92 15.83
C LEU A 327 -12.09 -2.50 16.07
N GLY A 328 -12.24 -1.68 15.01
CA GLY A 328 -12.74 -0.32 15.11
C GLY A 328 -11.73 0.69 15.63
N CYS A 329 -10.43 0.47 15.33
CA CYS A 329 -9.33 1.38 15.67
C CYS A 329 -9.27 1.72 17.18
N PRO A 330 -9.21 0.74 18.08
CA PRO A 330 -9.19 1.01 19.50
C PRO A 330 -7.99 1.89 19.87
N ASP A 331 -8.25 3.02 20.58
CA ASP A 331 -7.19 3.83 21.14
C ASP A 331 -6.32 2.96 22.05
N ARG A 332 -5.04 2.87 21.79
CA ARG A 332 -4.08 2.38 22.76
C ARG A 332 -4.04 3.38 23.92
N LYS A 333 -4.84 3.15 24.93
CA LYS A 333 -4.51 3.71 26.23
C LYS A 333 -3.10 3.22 26.54
N ALA A 334 -2.19 4.18 26.69
CA ALA A 334 -0.86 3.91 27.18
C ALA A 334 -1.00 2.94 28.37
N SER A 335 -0.56 1.71 28.20
CA SER A 335 -0.11 0.91 29.33
C SER A 335 1.23 1.53 29.76
N ALA A 336 1.14 2.71 30.33
CA ALA A 336 2.12 3.18 31.30
C ALA A 336 1.82 2.37 32.56
N ASP A 337 2.86 1.74 33.07
CA ASP A 337 2.94 0.88 34.25
C ASP A 337 2.86 -0.63 33.92
N ASP A 338 4.02 -1.16 33.48
CA ASP A 338 4.76 -2.21 34.20
C ASP A 338 6.20 -2.29 33.70
#